data_422cb7955b58c01397df05a57d2ab735
#
_entry.id   422cb7955b58c01397df05a57d2ab735
#
_cell.length_a   1.000
_cell.length_b   1.000
_cell.length_c   1.000
_cell.angle_alpha   90.00
_cell.angle_beta   90.00
_cell.angle_gamma   90.00
#
_symmetry.space_group_name_H-M   'P 1'
#
loop_
_entity.id
_entity.type
_entity.pdbx_description
1 polymer ?
#
loop_
_entity_poly.entity_id
_entity_poly.type
_entity_poly.pdbx_seq_one_letter_code
_entity_poly.pdbx_strand_id
1 'polypeptide(L)'
;GINLNTNLELSEESVKGSFTYARPNFNYSVNTLFTSLKSTTTDNLSDFGYKVSNVGLSLGTSFEQYENFFFKPEIDLSIEDLTTNSSASNSIKKQKGTYTDLYFNYGLTHDLRNSYYRPSKGYRTNFYQTLPVVSDNAEVSNILTHTRYKALNENKDMIGKASLYLKAINSINGSDVRISKRGNVPYSRLRGFEKGKVGPVENADYIGGNYVSTLNLSANSTAA
;
A
#
# COMPACT_ATOMS: atom_id res chain seq x y z
N GLY A 1 -26.56 4.24 -7.68
CA GLY A 1 -26.06 3.19 -8.59
C GLY A 1 -25.13 2.23 -7.87
N ILE A 2 -24.72 1.20 -8.56
CA ILE A 2 -23.76 0.21 -8.10
C ILE A 2 -22.54 0.33 -9.00
N ASN A 3 -21.33 0.31 -8.41
CA ASN A 3 -20.06 0.28 -9.14
C ASN A 3 -19.44 -1.10 -8.98
N LEU A 4 -19.20 -1.78 -10.10
CA LEU A 4 -18.43 -3.02 -10.16
C LEU A 4 -17.08 -2.70 -10.79
N ASN A 5 -16.02 -3.06 -10.11
CA ASN A 5 -14.66 -2.87 -10.62
C ASN A 5 -13.92 -4.21 -10.56
N THR A 6 -13.40 -4.64 -11.70
CA THR A 6 -12.56 -5.83 -11.81
C THR A 6 -11.21 -5.38 -12.37
N ASN A 7 -10.14 -5.75 -11.69
CA ASN A 7 -8.78 -5.49 -12.14
C ASN A 7 -8.00 -6.80 -12.22
N LEU A 8 -7.23 -6.96 -13.28
CA LEU A 8 -6.28 -8.05 -13.47
C LEU A 8 -4.95 -7.46 -13.92
N GLU A 9 -3.91 -7.69 -13.13
CA GLU A 9 -2.54 -7.26 -13.40
C GLU A 9 -1.66 -8.50 -13.52
N LEU A 10 -0.99 -8.64 -14.64
CA LEU A 10 -0.08 -9.76 -14.94
C LEU A 10 1.32 -9.21 -15.16
N SER A 11 2.30 -9.82 -14.54
CA SER A 11 3.72 -9.60 -14.79
C SER A 11 4.48 -10.91 -14.68
N GLU A 12 5.76 -10.93 -15.03
CA GLU A 12 6.62 -12.13 -14.90
C GLU A 12 6.67 -12.64 -13.46
N GLU A 13 6.66 -11.73 -12.48
CA GLU A 13 6.79 -12.05 -11.06
C GLU A 13 5.45 -12.07 -10.31
N SER A 14 4.35 -11.58 -10.90
CA SER A 14 3.10 -11.46 -10.13
C SER A 14 1.84 -11.58 -10.97
N VAL A 15 0.85 -12.22 -10.35
CA VAL A 15 -0.53 -12.25 -10.82
C VAL A 15 -1.39 -11.63 -9.73
N LYS A 16 -2.12 -10.57 -10.05
CA LYS A 16 -3.01 -9.91 -9.10
C LYS A 16 -4.39 -9.77 -9.71
N GLY A 17 -5.39 -10.29 -9.02
CA GLY A 17 -6.79 -10.15 -9.37
C GLY A 17 -7.54 -9.43 -8.25
N SER A 18 -8.46 -8.56 -8.60
CA SER A 18 -9.40 -7.99 -7.64
C SER A 18 -10.77 -7.77 -8.25
N PHE A 19 -11.77 -8.02 -7.44
CA PHE A 19 -13.16 -7.71 -7.74
C PHE A 19 -13.71 -6.86 -6.60
N THR A 20 -14.25 -5.70 -6.93
CA THR A 20 -14.81 -4.77 -5.93
C THR A 20 -16.25 -4.42 -6.33
N TYR A 21 -17.15 -4.66 -5.39
CA TYR A 21 -18.51 -4.16 -5.41
C TYR A 21 -18.57 -2.92 -4.52
N ALA A 22 -19.06 -1.81 -5.05
CA ALA A 22 -19.26 -0.60 -4.26
C ALA A 22 -20.66 -0.03 -4.50
N ARG A 23 -21.31 0.35 -3.43
CA ARG A 23 -22.63 0.99 -3.44
C ARG A 23 -22.51 2.39 -2.83
N PRO A 24 -22.36 3.45 -3.65
CA PRO A 24 -22.43 4.83 -3.21
C PRO A 24 -23.83 5.14 -2.66
N ASN A 25 -23.90 6.15 -1.82
CA ASN A 25 -25.14 6.61 -1.20
C ASN A 25 -25.92 5.47 -0.51
N PHE A 26 -25.18 4.59 0.19
CA PHE A 26 -25.75 3.47 0.90
C PHE A 26 -26.76 3.96 1.93
N ASN A 27 -27.95 3.40 1.90
CA ASN A 27 -29.07 3.77 2.79
C ASN A 27 -29.39 5.28 2.77
N TYR A 28 -29.39 5.88 1.58
CA TYR A 28 -29.65 7.32 1.36
C TYR A 28 -28.67 8.26 2.06
N SER A 29 -27.53 7.78 2.52
CA SER A 29 -26.44 8.58 3.08
C SER A 29 -25.38 8.89 2.01
N VAL A 30 -24.46 9.80 2.32
CA VAL A 30 -23.30 10.09 1.49
C VAL A 30 -22.21 8.99 1.56
N ASN A 31 -22.45 7.94 2.35
CA ASN A 31 -21.49 6.89 2.59
C ASN A 31 -21.44 5.90 1.43
N THR A 32 -20.26 5.43 1.09
CA THR A 32 -20.07 4.32 0.14
C THR A 32 -19.78 3.04 0.90
N LEU A 33 -20.65 2.03 0.77
CA LEU A 33 -20.35 0.68 1.24
C LEU A 33 -19.62 -0.07 0.14
N PHE A 34 -18.55 -0.79 0.48
CA PHE A 34 -17.82 -1.61 -0.49
C PHE A 34 -17.45 -2.98 0.11
N THR A 35 -17.39 -3.98 -0.76
CA THR A 35 -16.76 -5.27 -0.49
C THR A 35 -15.78 -5.57 -1.61
N SER A 36 -14.65 -6.20 -1.28
CA SER A 36 -13.61 -6.50 -2.25
C SER A 36 -13.03 -7.89 -2.01
N LEU A 37 -12.95 -8.67 -3.07
CA LEU A 37 -12.21 -9.93 -3.12
C LEU A 37 -10.90 -9.69 -3.87
N LYS A 38 -9.79 -10.13 -3.28
CA LYS A 38 -8.44 -9.98 -3.87
C LYS A 38 -7.74 -11.33 -3.88
N SER A 39 -7.02 -11.59 -4.95
CA SER A 39 -6.09 -12.70 -5.05
C SER A 39 -4.78 -12.21 -5.63
N THR A 40 -3.69 -12.47 -4.96
CA THR A 40 -2.35 -12.02 -5.38
C THR A 40 -1.37 -13.16 -5.23
N THR A 41 -0.62 -13.46 -6.28
CA THR A 41 0.55 -14.32 -6.21
C THR A 41 1.76 -13.52 -6.66
N THR A 42 2.81 -13.50 -5.85
CA THR A 42 4.10 -12.86 -6.17
C THR A 42 5.18 -13.91 -6.03
N ASP A 43 5.87 -14.20 -7.13
CA ASP A 43 6.95 -15.16 -7.19
C ASP A 43 8.29 -14.42 -7.19
N ASN A 44 8.97 -14.46 -6.08
CA ASN A 44 10.29 -13.88 -5.87
C ASN A 44 11.32 -14.95 -5.48
N LEU A 45 11.08 -16.21 -5.90
CA LEU A 45 11.97 -17.33 -5.53
C LEU A 45 13.39 -17.15 -6.05
N SER A 46 13.57 -16.59 -7.24
CA SER A 46 14.88 -16.37 -7.85
C SER A 46 15.66 -15.24 -7.19
N ASP A 47 15.00 -14.13 -6.87
CA ASP A 47 15.64 -12.88 -6.44
C ASP A 47 15.66 -12.70 -4.92
N PHE A 48 14.64 -13.21 -4.23
CA PHE A 48 14.44 -12.98 -2.80
C PHE A 48 14.21 -14.27 -2.01
N GLY A 49 14.25 -15.43 -2.66
CA GLY A 49 14.16 -16.74 -2.00
C GLY A 49 12.76 -17.14 -1.51
N TYR A 50 11.70 -16.40 -1.84
CA TYR A 50 10.35 -16.71 -1.40
C TYR A 50 9.27 -16.41 -2.44
N LYS A 51 8.12 -17.09 -2.28
CA LYS A 51 6.89 -16.85 -3.02
C LYS A 51 5.74 -16.68 -2.06
N VAL A 52 4.86 -15.75 -2.36
CA VAL A 52 3.66 -15.46 -1.56
C VAL A 52 2.43 -15.56 -2.42
N SER A 53 1.44 -16.33 -1.95
CA SER A 53 0.08 -16.34 -2.48
C SER A 53 -0.87 -15.84 -1.39
N ASN A 54 -1.70 -14.87 -1.70
CA ASN A 54 -2.64 -14.27 -0.75
C ASN A 54 -4.03 -14.19 -1.37
N VAL A 55 -5.03 -14.59 -0.60
CA VAL A 55 -6.45 -14.37 -0.92
C VAL A 55 -7.08 -13.58 0.22
N GLY A 56 -7.76 -12.49 -0.10
CA GLY A 56 -8.35 -11.59 0.87
C GLY A 56 -9.76 -11.18 0.53
N LEU A 57 -10.60 -11.07 1.56
CA LEU A 57 -11.94 -10.52 1.51
C LEU A 57 -12.02 -9.33 2.43
N SER A 58 -12.42 -8.17 1.91
CA SER A 58 -12.60 -6.96 2.70
C SER A 58 -14.01 -6.40 2.60
N LEU A 59 -14.48 -5.85 3.71
CA LEU A 59 -15.74 -5.12 3.84
C LEU A 59 -15.46 -3.79 4.52
N GLY A 60 -15.94 -2.69 3.96
CA GLY A 60 -15.69 -1.38 4.52
C GLY A 60 -16.67 -0.32 4.02
N THR A 61 -16.47 0.88 4.54
CA THR A 61 -17.20 2.06 4.13
C THR A 61 -16.24 3.21 3.89
N SER A 62 -16.69 4.21 3.13
CA SER A 62 -15.93 5.44 2.91
C SER A 62 -16.90 6.61 2.94
N PHE A 63 -16.55 7.64 3.68
CA PHE A 63 -17.35 8.85 3.80
C PHE A 63 -16.49 10.08 4.10
N GLU A 64 -17.02 11.22 3.76
CA GLU A 64 -16.46 12.51 4.14
C GLU A 64 -16.92 12.85 5.55
N GLN A 65 -15.98 12.86 6.50
CA GLN A 65 -16.27 13.16 7.92
C GLN A 65 -16.37 14.67 8.17
N TYR A 66 -15.49 15.43 7.52
CA TYR A 66 -15.44 16.90 7.49
C TYR A 66 -15.08 17.33 6.08
N GLU A 67 -15.27 18.60 5.76
CA GLU A 67 -14.93 19.14 4.44
C GLU A 67 -13.50 18.75 4.00
N ASN A 68 -13.41 18.05 2.86
CA ASN A 68 -12.16 17.54 2.28
C ASN A 68 -11.39 16.52 3.16
N PHE A 69 -12.03 16.01 4.23
CA PHE A 69 -11.46 15.01 5.10
C PHE A 69 -12.27 13.72 5.06
N PHE A 70 -11.67 12.68 4.49
CA PHE A 70 -12.31 11.38 4.26
C PHE A 70 -11.80 10.33 5.23
N PHE A 71 -12.72 9.51 5.72
CA PHE A 71 -12.44 8.35 6.57
C PHE A 71 -12.91 7.08 5.86
N LYS A 72 -12.04 6.06 5.84
CA LYS A 72 -12.29 4.78 5.18
C LYS A 72 -11.91 3.63 6.12
N PRO A 73 -12.79 3.20 7.03
CA PRO A 73 -12.61 1.97 7.81
C PRO A 73 -12.95 0.74 6.98
N GLU A 74 -12.21 -0.35 7.21
CA GLU A 74 -12.50 -1.67 6.61
C GLU A 74 -12.04 -2.80 7.52
N ILE A 75 -12.72 -3.94 7.44
CA ILE A 75 -12.29 -5.22 7.99
C ILE A 75 -11.79 -6.06 6.82
N ASP A 76 -10.61 -6.67 6.98
CA ASP A 76 -9.95 -7.49 5.97
C ASP A 76 -9.61 -8.86 6.56
N LEU A 77 -10.13 -9.90 5.96
CA LEU A 77 -9.78 -11.30 6.21
C LEU A 77 -8.86 -11.76 5.09
N SER A 78 -7.66 -12.23 5.43
CA SER A 78 -6.70 -12.71 4.45
C SER A 78 -6.11 -14.07 4.84
N ILE A 79 -5.85 -14.90 3.81
CA ILE A 79 -5.13 -16.16 3.92
C ILE A 79 -3.89 -16.01 3.03
N GLU A 80 -2.72 -16.11 3.64
CA GLU A 80 -1.43 -15.98 2.98
C GLU A 80 -0.66 -17.30 3.08
N ASP A 81 -0.19 -17.81 1.95
CA ASP A 81 0.74 -18.93 1.89
C ASP A 81 2.13 -18.44 1.45
N LEU A 82 3.12 -18.64 2.31
CA LEU A 82 4.50 -18.26 2.08
C LEU A 82 5.36 -19.51 1.92
N THR A 83 5.91 -19.67 0.72
CA THR A 83 6.85 -20.76 0.37
C THR A 83 8.26 -20.21 0.13
N THR A 84 9.27 -21.04 0.33
CA THR A 84 10.67 -20.64 0.20
C THR A 84 11.45 -21.70 -0.58
N ASN A 85 12.54 -21.28 -1.25
CA ASN A 85 13.46 -22.22 -1.87
C ASN A 85 14.52 -22.71 -0.86
N SER A 86 15.35 -23.69 -1.29
CA SER A 86 16.39 -24.27 -0.45
C SER A 86 17.58 -23.33 -0.20
N SER A 87 17.81 -22.35 -1.07
CA SER A 87 18.89 -21.37 -0.96
C SER A 87 18.52 -20.12 -0.17
N ALA A 88 17.23 -19.94 0.16
CA ALA A 88 16.78 -18.77 0.91
C ALA A 88 17.52 -18.60 2.25
N SER A 89 17.63 -17.37 2.72
CA SER A 89 18.21 -17.04 4.02
C SER A 89 17.41 -17.69 5.19
N ASN A 90 18.08 -17.89 6.31
CA ASN A 90 17.45 -18.56 7.47
C ASN A 90 16.27 -17.77 8.02
N SER A 91 16.32 -16.46 8.01
CA SER A 91 15.21 -15.61 8.46
C SER A 91 13.97 -15.77 7.60
N ILE A 92 14.12 -15.99 6.29
CA ILE A 92 13.04 -16.25 5.36
C ILE A 92 12.49 -17.66 5.52
N LYS A 93 13.37 -18.68 5.61
CA LYS A 93 12.96 -20.08 5.79
C LYS A 93 12.12 -20.31 7.04
N LYS A 94 12.42 -19.62 8.14
CA LYS A 94 11.65 -19.71 9.39
C LYS A 94 10.22 -19.21 9.26
N GLN A 95 9.93 -18.42 8.26
CA GLN A 95 8.61 -17.80 8.04
C GLN A 95 7.77 -18.57 7.02
N LYS A 96 8.26 -19.73 6.49
CA LYS A 96 7.47 -20.60 5.63
C LYS A 96 6.22 -21.09 6.36
N GLY A 97 5.04 -20.91 5.76
CA GLY A 97 3.79 -21.36 6.38
C GLY A 97 2.58 -20.68 5.76
N THR A 98 1.42 -21.10 6.25
CA THR A 98 0.13 -20.49 5.91
C THR A 98 -0.35 -19.66 7.10
N TYR A 99 -0.75 -18.43 6.85
CA TYR A 99 -1.17 -17.45 7.84
C TYR A 99 -2.61 -17.03 7.56
N THR A 100 -3.43 -17.03 8.60
CA THR A 100 -4.79 -16.49 8.53
C THR A 100 -4.88 -15.26 9.42
N ASP A 101 -5.20 -14.13 8.81
CA ASP A 101 -5.20 -12.85 9.47
C ASP A 101 -6.54 -12.16 9.33
N LEU A 102 -7.05 -11.60 10.42
CA LEU A 102 -8.15 -10.65 10.44
C LEU A 102 -7.59 -9.30 10.88
N TYR A 103 -7.71 -8.30 10.02
CA TYR A 103 -7.27 -6.95 10.27
C TYR A 103 -8.43 -5.96 10.34
N PHE A 104 -8.30 -4.97 11.20
CA PHE A 104 -9.03 -3.72 11.08
C PHE A 104 -8.10 -2.68 10.47
N ASN A 105 -8.48 -2.17 9.31
CA ASN A 105 -7.74 -1.14 8.61
C ASN A 105 -8.52 0.17 8.64
N TYR A 106 -7.84 1.29 8.62
CA TYR A 106 -8.48 2.56 8.31
C TYR A 106 -7.56 3.49 7.54
N GLY A 107 -8.18 4.23 6.65
CA GLY A 107 -7.56 5.29 5.87
C GLY A 107 -8.12 6.65 6.23
N LEU A 108 -7.24 7.63 6.39
CA LEU A 108 -7.57 9.05 6.55
C LEU A 108 -6.99 9.81 5.36
N THR A 109 -7.83 10.57 4.66
CA THR A 109 -7.38 11.40 3.53
C THR A 109 -7.82 12.84 3.77
N HIS A 110 -6.86 13.75 3.72
CA HIS A 110 -7.12 15.20 3.69
C HIS A 110 -6.61 15.76 2.36
N ASP A 111 -7.54 16.25 1.52
CA ASP A 111 -7.25 16.67 0.15
C ASP A 111 -7.66 18.12 -0.08
N LEU A 112 -6.70 19.03 0.01
CA LEU A 112 -6.86 20.47 -0.23
C LEU A 112 -6.18 20.92 -1.53
N ARG A 113 -6.08 20.03 -2.52
CA ARG A 113 -5.63 20.41 -3.85
C ARG A 113 -6.67 21.25 -4.56
N ASN A 114 -6.23 22.25 -5.30
CA ASN A 114 -7.12 23.08 -6.10
C ASN A 114 -7.70 22.38 -7.34
N SER A 115 -7.13 21.24 -7.73
CA SER A 115 -7.61 20.40 -8.83
C SER A 115 -7.22 18.95 -8.58
N TYR A 116 -8.11 18.03 -8.93
CA TYR A 116 -7.85 16.60 -8.83
C TYR A 116 -6.82 16.12 -9.87
N TYR A 117 -6.96 16.54 -11.12
CA TYR A 117 -6.15 16.05 -12.24
C TYR A 117 -4.87 16.86 -12.47
N ARG A 118 -4.92 18.18 -12.35
CA ARG A 118 -3.76 19.08 -12.56
C ARG A 118 -3.62 20.05 -11.39
N PRO A 119 -3.19 19.55 -10.23
CA PRO A 119 -3.03 20.40 -9.06
C PRO A 119 -1.84 21.33 -9.23
N SER A 120 -2.09 22.64 -9.10
CA SER A 120 -1.05 23.68 -9.11
C SER A 120 -0.80 24.28 -7.74
N LYS A 121 -1.67 23.99 -6.76
CA LYS A 121 -1.60 24.50 -5.39
C LYS A 121 -2.27 23.51 -4.43
N GLY A 122 -1.86 23.57 -3.17
CA GLY A 122 -2.47 22.79 -2.10
C GLY A 122 -1.69 21.52 -1.80
N TYR A 123 -2.33 20.61 -1.08
CA TYR A 123 -1.71 19.35 -0.68
C TYR A 123 -2.73 18.23 -0.56
N ARG A 124 -2.22 17.01 -0.54
CA ARG A 124 -2.97 15.81 -0.15
C ARG A 124 -2.16 15.00 0.84
N THR A 125 -2.79 14.66 1.96
CA THR A 125 -2.23 13.77 2.98
C THR A 125 -3.08 12.52 3.05
N ASN A 126 -2.44 11.35 3.00
CA ASN A 126 -3.09 10.07 3.25
C ASN A 126 -2.34 9.39 4.40
N PHE A 127 -3.08 8.95 5.39
CA PHE A 127 -2.59 8.06 6.43
C PHE A 127 -3.39 6.75 6.37
N TYR A 128 -2.71 5.63 6.40
CA TYR A 128 -3.31 4.31 6.41
C TYR A 128 -2.70 3.48 7.53
N GLN A 129 -3.55 2.90 8.37
CA GLN A 129 -3.12 2.03 9.45
C GLN A 129 -3.78 0.67 9.33
N THR A 130 -3.02 -0.38 9.58
CA THR A 130 -3.45 -1.77 9.71
C THR A 130 -3.23 -2.22 11.14
N LEU A 131 -4.30 -2.69 11.77
CA LEU A 131 -4.31 -3.20 13.14
C LEU A 131 -4.71 -4.68 13.11
N PRO A 132 -3.93 -5.60 13.70
CA PRO A 132 -4.31 -7.00 13.80
C PRO A 132 -5.45 -7.17 14.82
N VAL A 133 -6.51 -7.86 14.41
CA VAL A 133 -7.61 -8.29 15.30
C VAL A 133 -7.36 -9.74 15.72
N VAL A 134 -7.07 -10.60 14.75
CA VAL A 134 -6.63 -11.99 14.94
C VAL A 134 -5.48 -12.24 13.98
N SER A 135 -4.33 -12.63 14.47
CA SER A 135 -3.15 -12.92 13.64
C SER A 135 -2.13 -13.69 14.45
N ASP A 136 -1.51 -14.70 13.83
CA ASP A 136 -0.41 -15.44 14.43
C ASP A 136 0.85 -14.57 14.61
N ASN A 137 1.08 -13.69 13.63
CA ASN A 137 2.14 -12.68 13.66
C ASN A 137 1.50 -11.29 13.70
N ALA A 138 1.18 -10.82 14.90
CA ALA A 138 0.47 -9.56 15.08
C ALA A 138 1.38 -8.35 14.78
N GLU A 139 1.15 -7.72 13.63
CA GLU A 139 1.93 -6.57 13.16
C GLU A 139 1.02 -5.34 12.98
N VAL A 140 1.47 -4.21 13.48
CA VAL A 140 0.86 -2.90 13.23
C VAL A 140 1.63 -2.20 12.13
N SER A 141 0.93 -1.82 11.06
CA SER A 141 1.52 -1.09 9.94
C SER A 141 0.93 0.32 9.83
N ASN A 142 1.81 1.29 9.65
CA ASN A 142 1.46 2.69 9.44
C ASN A 142 2.08 3.18 8.14
N ILE A 143 1.29 3.81 7.28
CA ILE A 143 1.74 4.40 6.04
C ILE A 143 1.25 5.84 5.98
N LEU A 144 2.17 6.79 5.83
CA LEU A 144 1.88 8.20 5.61
C LEU A 144 2.41 8.63 4.25
N THR A 145 1.54 9.25 3.46
CA THR A 145 1.93 9.93 2.23
C THR A 145 1.45 11.38 2.28
N HIS A 146 2.38 12.31 2.14
CA HIS A 146 2.05 13.74 2.03
C HIS A 146 2.62 14.29 0.73
N THR A 147 1.77 14.92 -0.06
CA THR A 147 2.19 15.53 -1.33
C THR A 147 1.70 16.97 -1.38
N ARG A 148 2.62 17.90 -1.59
CA ARG A 148 2.35 19.34 -1.73
C ARG A 148 2.66 19.80 -3.14
N TYR A 149 1.82 20.71 -3.64
CA TYR A 149 1.94 21.33 -4.96
C TYR A 149 2.07 22.83 -4.82
N LYS A 150 2.92 23.43 -5.65
CA LYS A 150 3.10 24.88 -5.72
C LYS A 150 3.45 25.27 -7.16
N ALA A 151 2.73 26.25 -7.71
CA ALA A 151 3.15 26.90 -8.95
C ALA A 151 4.49 27.61 -8.71
N LEU A 152 5.44 27.42 -9.61
CA LEU A 152 6.79 27.98 -9.55
C LEU A 152 6.91 29.28 -10.34
N ASN A 153 5.93 29.56 -11.22
CA ASN A 153 5.84 30.78 -12.00
C ASN A 153 4.42 31.35 -12.01
N GLU A 154 4.27 32.59 -12.44
CA GLU A 154 2.98 33.30 -12.46
C GLU A 154 1.96 32.67 -13.42
N ASN A 155 2.41 32.17 -14.57
CA ASN A 155 1.56 31.52 -15.57
C ASN A 155 1.05 30.15 -15.13
N LYS A 156 1.57 29.58 -14.02
CA LYS A 156 1.23 28.25 -13.48
C LYS A 156 1.48 27.11 -14.47
N ASP A 157 2.37 27.29 -15.42
CA ASP A 157 2.79 26.27 -16.38
C ASP A 157 3.96 25.41 -15.84
N MET A 158 4.65 25.88 -14.80
CA MET A 158 5.66 25.12 -14.07
C MET A 158 5.18 24.84 -12.66
N ILE A 159 4.99 23.54 -12.34
CA ILE A 159 4.47 23.10 -11.06
C ILE A 159 5.55 22.31 -10.29
N GLY A 160 5.90 22.81 -9.12
CA GLY A 160 6.70 22.09 -8.14
C GLY A 160 5.85 21.11 -7.34
N LYS A 161 6.36 19.91 -7.13
CA LYS A 161 5.75 18.85 -6.33
C LYS A 161 6.78 18.31 -5.34
N ALA A 162 6.43 18.30 -4.05
CA ALA A 162 7.17 17.62 -2.99
C ALA A 162 6.31 16.48 -2.45
N SER A 163 6.85 15.26 -2.38
CA SER A 163 6.12 14.08 -1.91
C SER A 163 6.95 13.30 -0.90
N LEU A 164 6.44 13.22 0.33
CA LEU A 164 6.96 12.42 1.42
C LEU A 164 6.18 11.10 1.50
N TYR A 165 6.89 10.01 1.69
CA TYR A 165 6.32 8.69 2.01
C TYR A 165 7.06 8.12 3.21
N LEU A 166 6.30 7.67 4.19
CA LEU A 166 6.78 6.99 5.38
C LEU A 166 6.00 5.69 5.55
N LYS A 167 6.69 4.59 5.79
CA LYS A 167 6.10 3.33 6.22
C LYS A 167 6.82 2.86 7.48
N ALA A 168 6.06 2.46 8.49
CA ALA A 168 6.55 1.83 9.69
C ALA A 168 5.71 0.59 9.97
N ILE A 169 6.34 -0.55 10.19
CA ILE A 169 5.68 -1.79 10.59
C ILE A 169 6.39 -2.37 11.80
N ASN A 170 5.63 -2.74 12.81
CA ASN A 170 6.16 -3.27 14.07
C ASN A 170 5.35 -4.47 14.52
N SER A 171 6.02 -5.53 14.93
CA SER A 171 5.40 -6.63 15.65
C SER A 171 5.00 -6.18 17.04
N ILE A 172 3.85 -6.63 17.51
CA ILE A 172 3.33 -6.34 18.85
C ILE A 172 3.26 -7.59 19.75
N ASN A 173 3.56 -8.77 19.22
CA ASN A 173 3.58 -10.03 19.98
C ASN A 173 4.98 -10.64 20.12
N GLY A 174 6.04 -9.90 19.75
CA GLY A 174 7.44 -10.32 19.86
C GLY A 174 7.93 -11.25 18.75
N SER A 175 7.08 -11.59 17.76
CA SER A 175 7.51 -12.31 16.56
C SER A 175 8.22 -11.36 15.58
N ASP A 176 8.99 -11.91 14.64
CA ASP A 176 9.53 -11.11 13.55
C ASP A 176 8.42 -10.65 12.61
N VAL A 177 8.57 -9.46 12.05
CA VAL A 177 7.69 -8.99 10.97
C VAL A 177 7.86 -9.90 9.76
N ARG A 178 6.74 -10.42 9.22
CA ARG A 178 6.77 -11.30 8.04
C ARG A 178 7.41 -10.60 6.86
N ILE A 179 8.21 -11.36 6.09
CA ILE A 179 8.92 -10.87 4.91
C ILE A 179 7.93 -10.25 3.89
N SER A 180 6.74 -10.83 3.73
CA SER A 180 5.68 -10.34 2.85
C SER A 180 5.10 -8.98 3.27
N LYS A 181 5.21 -8.61 4.55
CA LYS A 181 4.69 -7.36 5.12
C LYS A 181 5.76 -6.27 5.22
N ARG A 182 7.05 -6.65 5.22
CA ARG A 182 8.16 -5.69 5.27
C ARG A 182 8.08 -4.68 4.11
N GLY A 183 8.71 -3.55 4.30
CA GLY A 183 8.70 -2.46 3.33
C GLY A 183 9.91 -2.50 2.40
N ASN A 184 9.66 -2.31 1.12
CA ASN A 184 10.67 -1.91 0.15
C ASN A 184 10.36 -0.50 -0.32
N VAL A 185 11.37 0.22 -0.78
CA VAL A 185 11.17 1.54 -1.39
C VAL A 185 10.31 1.36 -2.65
N PRO A 186 9.15 2.04 -2.75
CA PRO A 186 8.32 1.92 -3.96
C PRO A 186 9.10 2.35 -5.20
N TYR A 187 9.07 1.53 -6.25
CA TYR A 187 9.80 1.78 -7.51
C TYR A 187 9.49 3.16 -8.11
N SER A 188 8.24 3.59 -8.04
CA SER A 188 7.83 4.91 -8.51
C SER A 188 8.48 6.09 -7.77
N ARG A 189 9.10 5.85 -6.61
CA ARG A 189 9.75 6.84 -5.77
C ARG A 189 11.28 6.80 -5.83
N LEU A 190 11.85 5.76 -6.43
CA LEU A 190 13.29 5.59 -6.54
C LEU A 190 13.63 5.10 -7.95
N ARG A 191 13.85 6.06 -8.86
CA ARG A 191 14.21 5.76 -10.25
C ARG A 191 15.69 5.38 -10.38
N GLY A 192 16.01 4.49 -11.32
CA GLY A 192 17.38 4.05 -11.60
C GLY A 192 17.89 2.92 -10.73
N PHE A 193 17.06 2.37 -9.85
CA PHE A 193 17.35 1.17 -9.06
C PHE A 193 16.39 0.05 -9.42
N GLU A 194 16.84 -1.20 -9.30
CA GLU A 194 15.96 -2.34 -9.48
C GLU A 194 14.91 -2.42 -8.35
N LYS A 195 13.71 -2.84 -8.73
CA LYS A 195 12.59 -2.98 -7.80
C LYS A 195 12.95 -3.96 -6.66
N GLY A 196 12.75 -3.52 -5.42
CA GLY A 196 12.98 -4.35 -4.23
C GLY A 196 14.45 -4.51 -3.83
N LYS A 197 15.41 -4.12 -4.67
CA LYS A 197 16.85 -4.30 -4.40
C LYS A 197 17.49 -3.10 -3.68
N VAL A 198 16.72 -2.41 -2.84
CA VAL A 198 17.22 -1.34 -1.97
C VAL A 198 16.75 -1.61 -0.55
N GLY A 199 17.69 -1.87 0.36
CA GLY A 199 17.40 -2.17 1.75
C GLY A 199 18.31 -3.23 2.34
N PRO A 200 17.96 -3.77 3.52
CA PRO A 200 18.72 -4.82 4.19
C PRO A 200 18.82 -6.10 3.37
N VAL A 201 19.98 -6.75 3.43
CA VAL A 201 20.30 -7.98 2.72
C VAL A 201 20.80 -9.03 3.72
N GLU A 202 20.35 -10.28 3.60
CA GLU A 202 20.83 -11.43 4.34
C GLU A 202 21.15 -12.56 3.33
N ASN A 203 22.39 -13.03 3.29
CA ASN A 203 22.85 -14.11 2.39
C ASN A 203 22.45 -13.88 0.91
N ALA A 204 22.62 -12.66 0.40
CA ALA A 204 22.21 -12.20 -0.93
C ALA A 204 20.70 -12.00 -1.15
N ASP A 205 19.82 -12.37 -0.19
CA ASP A 205 18.39 -12.09 -0.26
C ASP A 205 18.08 -10.69 0.28
N TYR A 206 17.30 -9.92 -0.45
CA TYR A 206 16.78 -8.62 0.02
C TYR A 206 15.58 -8.85 0.92
N ILE A 207 15.76 -8.62 2.21
CA ILE A 207 14.76 -8.95 3.24
C ILE A 207 13.80 -7.80 3.55
N GLY A 208 13.92 -6.66 2.88
CA GLY A 208 13.11 -5.48 3.18
C GLY A 208 13.36 -4.90 4.56
N GLY A 209 12.70 -3.80 4.88
CA GLY A 209 12.85 -3.10 6.16
C GLY A 209 11.52 -2.91 6.89
N ASN A 210 11.60 -2.73 8.21
CA ASN A 210 10.44 -2.37 9.01
C ASN A 210 10.10 -0.88 8.87
N TYR A 211 11.05 -0.08 8.43
CA TYR A 211 10.90 1.36 8.22
C TYR A 211 11.37 1.76 6.83
N VAL A 212 10.55 2.52 6.13
CA VAL A 212 10.88 3.08 4.82
C VAL A 212 10.50 4.55 4.82
N SER A 213 11.43 5.41 4.37
CA SER A 213 11.15 6.81 4.13
C SER A 213 11.67 7.25 2.77
N THR A 214 10.89 8.06 2.06
CA THR A 214 11.32 8.70 0.81
C THR A 214 10.84 10.13 0.74
N LEU A 215 11.67 11.02 0.22
CA LEU A 215 11.33 12.38 -0.16
C LEU A 215 11.62 12.56 -1.65
N ASN A 216 10.60 12.90 -2.41
CA ASN A 216 10.73 13.15 -3.84
C ASN A 216 10.36 14.61 -4.15
N LEU A 217 11.26 15.29 -4.83
CA LEU A 217 11.05 16.63 -5.36
C LEU A 217 11.02 16.56 -6.88
N SER A 218 10.07 17.20 -7.50
CA SER A 218 9.98 17.30 -8.96
C SER A 218 9.39 18.63 -9.39
N ALA A 219 9.78 19.07 -10.57
CA ALA A 219 9.16 20.18 -11.27
C ALA A 219 8.70 19.69 -12.64
N ASN A 220 7.44 19.92 -12.96
CA ASN A 220 6.85 19.54 -14.23
C ASN A 220 6.42 20.80 -14.96
N SER A 221 6.77 20.92 -16.24
CA SER A 221 6.21 21.92 -17.13
C SER A 221 4.94 21.36 -17.77
N THR A 222 3.90 22.18 -17.83
CA THR A 222 2.65 21.91 -18.55
C THR A 222 2.64 22.55 -19.95
N ALA A 223 3.80 23.08 -20.39
CA ALA A 223 3.92 23.59 -21.74
C ALA A 223 3.61 22.46 -22.74
N ALA A 224 2.60 22.69 -23.56
CA ALA A 224 2.14 21.79 -24.61
C ALA A 224 3.17 21.69 -25.74
#